data_aa934bcf2394b5ee4bf108da265609b4
#
_entry.id   aa934bcf2394b5ee4bf108da265609b4
#
_cell.length_a   1.000
_cell.length_b   1.000
_cell.length_c   1.000
_cell.angle_alpha   90.00
_cell.angle_beta   90.00
_cell.angle_gamma   90.00
#
_symmetry.space_group_name_H-M   'P 1'
#
loop_
_entity.id
_entity.type
_entity.pdbx_description
1 polymer ?
#
loop_
_entity_poly.entity_id
_entity_poly.type
_entity_poly.pdbx_seq_one_letter_code
_entity_poly.pdbx_strand_id
1 'polypeptide(L)'
;MAEDQSFRKVKKLFFLIIFFLFNSENSFAQNLKFEKLVVLNDPWGSSFLNNKELIITEKSGKIKIIDIIQKKAVEVNHDLNFLEHGQGGLLDILSKDNYIYISYTENRGNWKTSTSIAKAIFNKKKLNFKNIFQAEPPIDSGYHFGSRLAIKDNYLFASAGERGKGMIAQDPSKHPGSIIRINLDGSIPKDNPKFVDKPDWLPEIYQIGIRNPQGLTLSSYDGKIYMSNHGAKGGDWFGEVKKGENYGWK
;
A
#
# COMPACT_ATOMS: atom_id res chain seq x y z
N MET A 1 -61.00 14.16 -32.35
CA MET A 1 -59.73 13.38 -32.39
C MET A 1 -58.51 14.17 -31.86
N ALA A 2 -58.51 15.48 -31.73
CA ALA A 2 -57.38 16.28 -31.23
C ALA A 2 -57.26 16.33 -29.68
N GLU A 3 -58.38 16.22 -28.94
CA GLU A 3 -58.37 16.25 -27.47
C GLU A 3 -57.76 15.01 -26.81
N ASP A 4 -57.84 13.84 -27.42
CA ASP A 4 -57.31 12.58 -26.87
C ASP A 4 -55.77 12.51 -26.90
N GLN A 5 -55.10 13.18 -27.84
CA GLN A 5 -53.65 13.22 -27.93
C GLN A 5 -53.00 14.16 -26.90
N SER A 6 -53.70 15.24 -26.52
CA SER A 6 -53.24 16.18 -25.49
C SER A 6 -53.25 15.50 -24.09
N PHE A 7 -54.33 14.79 -23.78
CA PHE A 7 -54.50 14.09 -22.50
C PHE A 7 -53.50 12.94 -22.33
N ARG A 8 -53.13 12.24 -23.40
CA ARG A 8 -52.11 11.18 -23.37
C ARG A 8 -50.68 11.74 -23.16
N LYS A 9 -50.38 12.90 -23.73
CA LYS A 9 -49.09 13.60 -23.52
C LYS A 9 -48.94 14.09 -22.07
N VAL A 10 -49.98 14.65 -21.49
CA VAL A 10 -49.98 15.12 -20.09
C VAL A 10 -49.83 13.95 -19.12
N LYS A 11 -50.53 12.83 -19.33
CA LYS A 11 -50.36 11.61 -18.52
C LYS A 11 -48.98 11.02 -18.60
N LYS A 12 -48.34 11.00 -19.78
CA LYS A 12 -46.94 10.54 -19.93
C LYS A 12 -45.97 11.46 -19.24
N LEU A 13 -46.16 12.79 -19.33
CA LEU A 13 -45.33 13.76 -18.65
C LEU A 13 -45.47 13.64 -17.13
N PHE A 14 -46.67 13.45 -16.61
CA PHE A 14 -46.94 13.26 -15.19
C PHE A 14 -46.32 11.96 -14.65
N PHE A 15 -46.37 10.86 -15.41
CA PHE A 15 -45.71 9.60 -15.06
C PHE A 15 -44.19 9.72 -15.09
N LEU A 16 -43.58 10.51 -15.99
CA LEU A 16 -42.16 10.76 -16.06
C LEU A 16 -41.68 11.59 -14.86
N ILE A 17 -42.45 12.60 -14.44
CA ILE A 17 -42.14 13.42 -13.26
C ILE A 17 -42.26 12.59 -11.98
N ILE A 18 -43.26 11.72 -11.84
CA ILE A 18 -43.38 10.83 -10.68
C ILE A 18 -42.22 9.83 -10.65
N PHE A 19 -41.79 9.27 -11.80
CA PHE A 19 -40.65 8.37 -11.85
C PHE A 19 -39.34 9.02 -11.46
N PHE A 20 -39.13 10.32 -11.79
CA PHE A 20 -37.98 11.10 -11.34
C PHE A 20 -38.04 11.43 -9.85
N LEU A 21 -39.22 11.65 -9.28
CA LEU A 21 -39.38 11.95 -7.85
C LEU A 21 -39.16 10.72 -6.94
N PHE A 22 -39.44 9.50 -7.47
CA PHE A 22 -39.19 8.26 -6.73
C PHE A 22 -37.75 7.70 -6.87
N ASN A 23 -36.97 8.20 -7.84
CA ASN A 23 -35.56 7.83 -8.00
C ASN A 23 -34.56 8.87 -7.46
N SER A 24 -35.02 9.88 -6.73
CA SER A 24 -34.13 10.65 -5.85
C SER A 24 -33.74 9.73 -4.70
N GLU A 25 -32.72 8.90 -4.92
CA GLU A 25 -32.01 8.32 -3.79
C GLU A 25 -31.63 9.48 -2.88
N ASN A 26 -32.16 9.48 -1.66
CA ASN A 26 -31.70 10.38 -0.61
C ASN A 26 -30.24 10.04 -0.39
N SER A 27 -29.35 10.67 -1.15
CA SER A 27 -27.95 10.76 -0.83
C SER A 27 -27.88 11.48 0.53
N PHE A 28 -27.94 10.70 1.58
CA PHE A 28 -27.56 11.18 2.89
C PHE A 28 -26.08 11.52 2.80
N ALA A 29 -25.78 12.76 2.47
CA ALA A 29 -24.45 13.31 2.67
C ALA A 29 -24.14 13.13 4.16
N GLN A 30 -23.39 12.08 4.50
CA GLN A 30 -22.86 11.94 5.84
C GLN A 30 -22.04 13.19 6.10
N ASN A 31 -22.45 13.99 7.09
CA ASN A 31 -21.66 15.13 7.56
C ASN A 31 -20.37 14.57 8.18
N LEU A 32 -19.32 14.42 7.37
CA LEU A 32 -18.01 14.01 7.84
C LEU A 32 -17.46 15.10 8.76
N LYS A 33 -17.22 14.74 10.02
CA LYS A 33 -16.56 15.60 10.98
C LYS A 33 -15.07 15.23 11.05
N PHE A 34 -14.22 16.19 10.73
CA PHE A 34 -12.77 16.02 10.87
C PHE A 34 -12.33 16.53 12.24
N GLU A 35 -11.53 15.73 12.92
CA GLU A 35 -10.94 16.07 14.19
C GLU A 35 -9.41 15.94 14.12
N LYS A 36 -8.69 17.01 14.50
CA LYS A 36 -7.24 17.00 14.60
C LYS A 36 -6.81 16.23 15.85
N LEU A 37 -6.05 15.16 15.68
CA LEU A 37 -5.50 14.35 16.77
C LEU A 37 -4.17 14.93 17.26
N VAL A 38 -3.15 14.94 16.39
CA VAL A 38 -1.79 15.40 16.68
C VAL A 38 -1.19 16.07 15.44
N VAL A 39 -0.04 16.73 15.62
CA VAL A 39 0.80 17.20 14.50
C VAL A 39 1.98 16.26 14.38
N LEU A 40 2.26 15.82 13.16
CA LEU A 40 3.35 14.93 12.80
C LEU A 40 4.22 15.59 11.73
N ASN A 41 5.46 15.12 11.60
CA ASN A 41 6.40 15.58 10.59
C ASN A 41 6.58 14.48 9.53
N ASP A 42 6.11 14.73 8.30
CA ASP A 42 6.14 13.78 7.18
C ASP A 42 5.63 12.36 7.53
N PRO A 43 4.39 12.21 8.07
CA PRO A 43 3.85 10.89 8.36
C PRO A 43 3.68 10.07 7.07
N TRP A 44 4.08 8.79 7.10
CA TRP A 44 4.05 7.96 5.90
C TRP A 44 3.13 6.74 6.00
N GLY A 45 3.35 5.88 6.97
CA GLY A 45 2.56 4.69 7.22
C GLY A 45 1.91 4.69 8.58
N SER A 46 0.78 4.01 8.73
CA SER A 46 0.11 3.88 10.01
C SER A 46 -0.64 2.56 10.14
N SER A 47 -0.73 2.06 11.36
CA SER A 47 -1.51 0.87 11.69
C SER A 47 -2.13 1.01 13.07
N PHE A 48 -3.35 0.51 13.24
CA PHE A 48 -3.93 0.39 14.57
C PHE A 48 -3.23 -0.71 15.37
N LEU A 49 -2.78 -0.38 16.58
CA LEU A 49 -2.34 -1.36 17.58
C LEU A 49 -3.52 -1.97 18.32
N ASN A 50 -4.53 -1.13 18.55
CA ASN A 50 -5.82 -1.45 19.17
C ASN A 50 -6.80 -0.29 18.90
N ASN A 51 -8.01 -0.36 19.47
CA ASN A 51 -9.05 0.67 19.27
C ASN A 51 -8.72 2.07 19.80
N LYS A 52 -7.59 2.26 20.50
CA LYS A 52 -7.18 3.52 21.12
C LYS A 52 -5.82 4.01 20.67
N GLU A 53 -5.02 3.17 20.03
CA GLU A 53 -3.63 3.50 19.71
C GLU A 53 -3.32 3.21 18.24
N LEU A 54 -2.67 4.16 17.60
CA LEU A 54 -2.07 4.05 16.27
C LEU A 54 -0.54 4.04 16.40
N ILE A 55 0.13 3.18 15.67
CA ILE A 55 1.56 3.30 15.42
C ILE A 55 1.76 3.95 14.05
N ILE A 56 2.68 4.90 13.95
CA ILE A 56 2.92 5.71 12.76
C ILE A 56 4.42 5.86 12.51
N THR A 57 4.83 5.83 11.25
CA THR A 57 6.15 6.20 10.81
C THR A 57 6.18 7.65 10.34
N GLU A 58 7.24 8.38 10.69
CA GLU A 58 7.64 9.58 10.00
C GLU A 58 8.81 9.24 9.08
N LYS A 59 8.78 9.70 7.84
CA LYS A 59 9.79 9.37 6.81
C LYS A 59 11.21 9.65 7.29
N SER A 60 11.39 10.72 8.08
CA SER A 60 12.66 11.17 8.66
C SER A 60 13.27 10.21 9.70
N GLY A 61 12.61 9.11 10.02
CA GLY A 61 13.17 8.08 10.89
C GLY A 61 12.54 7.99 12.28
N LYS A 62 11.36 8.54 12.49
CA LYS A 62 10.68 8.39 13.78
C LYS A 62 9.54 7.40 13.69
N ILE A 63 9.39 6.62 14.75
CA ILE A 63 8.21 5.79 14.99
C ILE A 63 7.48 6.38 16.20
N LYS A 64 6.18 6.61 16.06
CA LYS A 64 5.37 7.18 17.14
C LYS A 64 4.13 6.33 17.40
N ILE A 65 3.75 6.22 18.66
CA ILE A 65 2.46 5.70 19.09
C ILE A 65 1.57 6.88 19.47
N ILE A 66 0.38 6.94 18.90
CA ILE A 66 -0.61 7.99 19.16
C ILE A 66 -1.76 7.40 19.94
N ASP A 67 -1.99 7.91 21.13
CA ASP A 67 -3.24 7.70 21.85
C ASP A 67 -4.30 8.64 21.25
N ILE A 68 -5.30 8.05 20.57
CA ILE A 68 -6.34 8.81 19.87
C ILE A 68 -7.35 9.45 20.82
N ILE A 69 -7.46 8.95 22.06
CA ILE A 69 -8.36 9.50 23.08
C ILE A 69 -7.70 10.69 23.78
N GLN A 70 -6.45 10.51 24.22
CA GLN A 70 -5.69 11.56 24.90
C GLN A 70 -5.06 12.57 23.92
N LYS A 71 -5.06 12.27 22.61
CA LYS A 71 -4.43 13.08 21.55
C LYS A 71 -2.95 13.35 21.83
N LYS A 72 -2.24 12.33 22.28
CA LYS A 72 -0.81 12.40 22.61
C LYS A 72 -0.02 11.44 21.74
N ALA A 73 1.15 11.88 21.31
CA ALA A 73 2.12 11.08 20.60
C ALA A 73 3.35 10.80 21.48
N VAL A 74 3.80 9.57 21.50
CA VAL A 74 5.03 9.12 22.18
C VAL A 74 5.94 8.48 21.15
N GLU A 75 7.22 8.87 21.14
CA GLU A 75 8.23 8.30 20.25
C GLU A 75 8.69 6.95 20.78
N VAL A 76 8.88 5.99 19.86
CA VAL A 76 9.41 4.65 20.12
C VAL A 76 10.77 4.51 19.47
N ASN A 77 11.79 4.18 20.24
CA ASN A 77 13.14 3.95 19.71
C ASN A 77 13.18 2.72 18.80
N HIS A 78 14.09 2.72 17.83
CA HIS A 78 14.36 1.57 16.96
C HIS A 78 15.83 1.51 16.53
N ASP A 79 16.23 0.39 15.91
CA ASP A 79 17.62 0.10 15.51
C ASP A 79 17.80 -0.07 13.99
N LEU A 80 16.82 0.37 13.18
CA LEU A 80 16.90 0.25 11.72
C LEU A 80 18.05 1.08 11.14
N ASN A 81 18.85 0.46 10.27
CA ASN A 81 19.84 1.13 9.44
C ASN A 81 19.18 1.63 8.15
N PHE A 82 18.54 2.80 8.21
CA PHE A 82 17.83 3.40 7.09
C PHE A 82 18.60 4.61 6.53
N LEU A 83 18.24 4.99 5.30
CA LEU A 83 18.71 6.22 4.67
C LEU A 83 17.50 7.05 4.21
N GLU A 84 17.34 8.24 4.76
CA GLU A 84 16.41 9.22 4.20
C GLU A 84 17.04 9.79 2.92
N HIS A 85 16.43 9.48 1.76
CA HIS A 85 16.89 9.91 0.45
C HIS A 85 15.72 10.09 -0.52
N GLY A 86 15.43 11.31 -0.90
CA GLY A 86 14.30 11.64 -1.78
C GLY A 86 12.95 11.20 -1.21
N GLN A 87 12.31 10.23 -1.84
CA GLN A 87 11.04 9.63 -1.38
C GLN A 87 11.24 8.55 -0.30
N GLY A 88 12.49 8.16 -0.03
CA GLY A 88 12.81 7.09 0.91
C GLY A 88 13.01 7.56 2.34
N GLY A 89 12.98 6.61 3.26
CA GLY A 89 13.11 6.79 4.71
C GLY A 89 12.45 5.64 5.45
N LEU A 90 11.82 5.87 6.60
CA LEU A 90 10.84 4.93 7.14
C LEU A 90 9.54 5.05 6.34
N LEU A 91 8.96 3.94 5.94
CA LEU A 91 7.86 3.92 5.00
C LEU A 91 6.62 3.30 5.65
N ASP A 92 6.10 2.19 5.15
CA ASP A 92 4.85 1.63 5.68
C ASP A 92 5.08 0.81 6.96
N ILE A 93 4.04 0.71 7.78
CA ILE A 93 4.08 -0.02 9.05
C ILE A 93 2.76 -0.75 9.27
N LEU A 94 2.85 -2.03 9.67
CA LEU A 94 1.70 -2.84 10.02
C LEU A 94 1.89 -3.49 11.39
N SER A 95 0.81 -3.54 12.15
CA SER A 95 0.70 -4.34 13.36
C SER A 95 -0.10 -5.61 13.07
N LYS A 96 0.45 -6.76 13.44
CA LYS A 96 -0.26 -8.05 13.38
C LYS A 96 0.11 -8.89 14.59
N ASP A 97 -0.89 -9.27 15.38
CA ASP A 97 -0.70 -9.98 16.64
C ASP A 97 0.27 -9.22 17.57
N ASN A 98 1.35 -9.85 18.02
CA ASN A 98 2.37 -9.20 18.86
C ASN A 98 3.60 -8.73 18.04
N TYR A 99 3.44 -8.50 16.73
CA TYR A 99 4.54 -8.11 15.85
C TYR A 99 4.26 -6.81 15.12
N ILE A 100 5.34 -6.06 14.88
CA ILE A 100 5.38 -4.90 13.99
C ILE A 100 6.18 -5.27 12.76
N TYR A 101 5.61 -5.03 11.59
CA TYR A 101 6.27 -5.13 10.29
C TYR A 101 6.45 -3.73 9.74
N ILE A 102 7.63 -3.43 9.23
CA ILE A 102 7.95 -2.12 8.65
C ILE A 102 8.66 -2.31 7.30
N SER A 103 8.28 -1.49 6.34
CA SER A 103 9.10 -1.29 5.15
C SER A 103 9.91 0.00 5.30
N TYR A 104 11.09 0.01 4.75
CA TYR A 104 11.99 1.14 4.88
C TYR A 104 13.05 1.15 3.77
N THR A 105 13.66 2.29 3.59
CA THR A 105 14.79 2.45 2.68
C THR A 105 16.07 2.04 3.42
N GLU A 106 16.51 0.81 3.22
CA GLU A 106 17.72 0.30 3.85
C GLU A 106 18.96 0.94 3.25
N ASN A 107 19.85 1.41 4.11
CA ASN A 107 21.15 1.92 3.72
C ASN A 107 22.09 0.77 3.34
N ARG A 108 22.46 0.69 2.05
CA ARG A 108 23.33 -0.35 1.50
C ARG A 108 24.75 0.16 1.20
N GLY A 109 25.09 1.36 1.72
CA GLY A 109 26.37 2.04 1.49
C GLY A 109 26.46 2.73 0.13
N ASN A 110 27.35 3.70 0.02
CA ASN A 110 27.62 4.45 -1.22
C ASN A 110 26.34 5.02 -1.88
N TRP A 111 25.44 5.57 -1.09
CA TRP A 111 24.12 6.11 -1.50
C TRP A 111 23.17 5.08 -2.14
N LYS A 112 23.56 3.82 -2.22
CA LYS A 112 22.68 2.75 -2.67
C LYS A 112 21.70 2.35 -1.58
N THR A 113 20.48 2.11 -1.99
CA THR A 113 19.36 1.77 -1.10
C THR A 113 18.54 0.63 -1.66
N SER A 114 17.95 -0.16 -0.77
CA SER A 114 16.94 -1.17 -1.10
C SER A 114 15.63 -0.86 -0.40
N THR A 115 14.51 -1.24 -1.01
CA THR A 115 13.26 -1.44 -0.28
C THR A 115 13.42 -2.70 0.55
N SER A 116 13.41 -2.56 1.87
CA SER A 116 13.58 -3.67 2.80
C SER A 116 12.42 -3.77 3.76
N ILE A 117 12.18 -4.97 4.29
CA ILE A 117 11.13 -5.24 5.25
C ILE A 117 11.76 -5.83 6.50
N ALA A 118 11.39 -5.29 7.63
CA ALA A 118 11.84 -5.80 8.92
C ALA A 118 10.65 -6.09 9.84
N LYS A 119 10.89 -6.98 10.81
CA LYS A 119 9.92 -7.44 11.81
C LYS A 119 10.50 -7.27 13.20
N ALA A 120 9.69 -6.78 14.14
CA ALA A 120 10.04 -6.72 15.57
C ALA A 120 8.90 -7.27 16.41
N ILE A 121 9.23 -7.78 17.61
CA ILE A 121 8.21 -8.01 18.66
C ILE A 121 7.79 -6.64 19.18
N PHE A 122 6.49 -6.44 19.33
CA PHE A 122 5.96 -5.16 19.78
C PHE A 122 6.44 -4.81 21.19
N ASN A 123 7.03 -3.63 21.35
CA ASN A 123 7.41 -3.03 22.61
C ASN A 123 7.29 -1.50 22.51
N LYS A 124 6.55 -0.88 23.43
CA LYS A 124 6.29 0.57 23.42
C LYS A 124 7.54 1.43 23.67
N LYS A 125 8.63 0.87 24.20
CA LYS A 125 9.87 1.62 24.49
C LYS A 125 10.88 1.52 23.37
N LYS A 126 11.05 0.30 22.83
CA LYS A 126 12.05 0.05 21.80
C LYS A 126 11.62 -1.12 20.91
N LEU A 127 11.74 -0.94 19.60
CA LEU A 127 11.54 -1.99 18.59
C LEU A 127 12.92 -2.43 18.08
N ASN A 128 13.29 -3.68 18.37
CA ASN A 128 14.50 -4.29 17.81
C ASN A 128 14.09 -5.08 16.57
N PHE A 129 14.43 -4.54 15.41
CA PHE A 129 14.03 -5.07 14.12
C PHE A 129 15.02 -6.10 13.59
N LYS A 130 14.48 -7.16 12.98
CA LYS A 130 15.23 -8.11 12.17
C LYS A 130 14.71 -8.04 10.74
N ASN A 131 15.62 -7.86 9.76
CA ASN A 131 15.27 -7.94 8.35
C ASN A 131 14.71 -9.32 8.02
N ILE A 132 13.60 -9.34 7.30
CA ILE A 132 12.95 -10.53 6.76
C ILE A 132 12.91 -10.51 5.23
N PHE A 133 13.21 -9.37 4.60
CA PHE A 133 13.34 -9.22 3.15
C PHE A 133 14.21 -8.01 2.80
N GLN A 134 15.01 -8.14 1.75
CA GLN A 134 15.81 -7.07 1.14
C GLN A 134 15.68 -7.14 -0.37
N ALA A 135 15.26 -6.06 -1.01
CA ALA A 135 15.17 -6.00 -2.46
C ALA A 135 16.58 -5.91 -3.10
N GLU A 136 16.81 -6.70 -4.12
CA GLU A 136 18.02 -6.71 -4.92
C GLU A 136 17.73 -6.33 -6.40
N PRO A 137 18.63 -5.63 -7.06
CA PRO A 137 19.85 -5.00 -6.54
C PRO A 137 19.56 -3.71 -5.75
N PRO A 138 20.49 -3.28 -4.85
CA PRO A 138 20.44 -1.95 -4.28
C PRO A 138 20.75 -0.90 -5.35
N ILE A 139 20.00 0.22 -5.33
CA ILE A 139 20.04 1.24 -6.37
C ILE A 139 20.32 2.61 -5.75
N ASP A 140 21.23 3.38 -6.37
CA ASP A 140 21.40 4.80 -6.10
C ASP A 140 20.28 5.58 -6.80
N SER A 141 19.20 5.78 -6.07
CA SER A 141 18.04 6.56 -6.52
C SER A 141 17.15 6.92 -5.33
N GLY A 142 16.69 8.17 -5.30
CA GLY A 142 15.70 8.66 -4.33
C GLY A 142 14.24 8.48 -4.77
N TYR A 143 13.96 7.72 -5.84
CA TYR A 143 12.62 7.63 -6.41
C TYR A 143 12.01 6.23 -6.26
N HIS A 144 10.67 6.20 -6.29
CA HIS A 144 9.80 5.05 -6.52
C HIS A 144 10.16 3.82 -5.66
N PHE A 145 10.07 3.96 -4.35
CA PHE A 145 10.29 2.84 -3.42
C PHE A 145 9.09 1.89 -3.34
N GLY A 146 7.87 2.35 -3.70
CA GLY A 146 6.64 1.61 -3.45
C GLY A 146 6.43 1.43 -1.94
N SER A 147 6.88 0.28 -1.43
CA SER A 147 7.03 -0.05 0.00
C SER A 147 5.73 -0.20 0.80
N ARG A 148 4.57 -0.27 0.14
CA ARG A 148 3.30 -0.53 0.83
C ARG A 148 3.20 -2.00 1.21
N LEU A 149 2.62 -2.25 2.38
CA LEU A 149 2.47 -3.56 2.99
C LEU A 149 1.00 -3.94 3.10
N ALA A 150 0.70 -5.22 2.89
CA ALA A 150 -0.59 -5.80 3.21
C ALA A 150 -0.40 -7.23 3.73
N ILE A 151 -1.20 -7.64 4.71
CA ILE A 151 -1.19 -9.02 5.21
C ILE A 151 -2.50 -9.69 4.82
N LYS A 152 -2.38 -10.86 4.19
CA LYS A 152 -3.49 -11.76 3.92
C LYS A 152 -3.13 -13.14 4.42
N ASP A 153 -3.98 -13.70 5.28
CA ASP A 153 -3.72 -14.96 5.95
C ASP A 153 -2.36 -14.93 6.70
N ASN A 154 -1.44 -15.81 6.36
CA ASN A 154 -0.08 -15.85 6.90
C ASN A 154 0.97 -15.30 5.93
N TYR A 155 0.56 -14.53 4.93
CA TYR A 155 1.45 -13.95 3.93
C TYR A 155 1.53 -12.44 4.04
N LEU A 156 2.75 -11.93 3.93
CA LEU A 156 3.02 -10.51 3.77
C LEU A 156 3.24 -10.21 2.29
N PHE A 157 2.43 -9.29 1.78
CA PHE A 157 2.60 -8.69 0.47
C PHE A 157 3.26 -7.33 0.61
N ALA A 158 4.22 -7.03 -0.24
CA ALA A 158 4.88 -5.74 -0.26
C ALA A 158 5.10 -5.25 -1.69
N SER A 159 4.97 -3.95 -1.91
CA SER A 159 5.30 -3.36 -3.20
C SER A 159 6.75 -2.87 -3.22
N ALA A 160 7.50 -3.19 -4.28
CA ALA A 160 8.81 -2.64 -4.58
C ALA A 160 8.72 -1.82 -5.87
N GLY A 161 8.86 -0.50 -5.77
CA GLY A 161 8.83 0.39 -6.93
C GLY A 161 10.07 0.22 -7.81
N GLU A 162 10.02 0.67 -9.06
CA GLU A 162 11.06 0.49 -10.08
C GLU A 162 12.27 1.43 -9.93
N ARG A 163 12.28 2.27 -8.90
CA ARG A 163 13.40 3.10 -8.50
C ARG A 163 13.88 4.12 -9.57
N GLY A 164 12.96 4.57 -10.46
CA GLY A 164 13.27 5.45 -11.58
C GLY A 164 14.04 4.78 -12.72
N LYS A 165 14.02 3.44 -12.79
CA LYS A 165 14.76 2.66 -13.80
C LYS A 165 13.86 1.95 -14.82
N GLY A 166 12.60 2.33 -14.96
CA GLY A 166 11.60 1.85 -15.89
C GLY A 166 11.69 0.37 -16.26
N MET A 167 12.56 0.04 -17.21
CA MET A 167 12.73 -1.33 -17.73
C MET A 167 13.06 -2.41 -16.68
N ILE A 168 13.57 -2.05 -15.51
CA ILE A 168 13.84 -3.02 -14.44
C ILE A 168 12.55 -3.72 -13.99
N ALA A 169 11.39 -3.07 -14.13
CA ALA A 169 10.09 -3.65 -13.80
C ALA A 169 9.69 -4.82 -14.71
N GLN A 170 10.40 -5.04 -15.83
CA GLN A 170 10.19 -6.18 -16.73
C GLN A 170 11.18 -7.33 -16.50
N ASP A 171 12.11 -7.14 -15.56
CA ASP A 171 13.16 -8.12 -15.27
C ASP A 171 12.82 -8.90 -13.99
N PRO A 172 12.30 -10.14 -14.10
CA PRO A 172 11.91 -10.94 -12.94
C PRO A 172 13.09 -11.46 -12.12
N SER A 173 14.34 -11.27 -12.58
CA SER A 173 15.56 -11.56 -11.80
C SER A 173 15.93 -10.45 -10.82
N LYS A 174 15.07 -9.39 -10.71
CA LYS A 174 15.25 -8.23 -9.84
C LYS A 174 13.96 -7.87 -9.16
N HIS A 175 14.04 -7.42 -7.90
CA HIS A 175 12.85 -7.07 -7.12
C HIS A 175 12.21 -5.72 -7.49
N PRO A 176 12.96 -4.65 -7.88
CA PRO A 176 12.32 -3.37 -8.22
C PRO A 176 11.30 -3.50 -9.36
N GLY A 177 10.13 -2.88 -9.19
CA GLY A 177 9.01 -2.95 -10.14
C GLY A 177 8.10 -4.16 -9.94
N SER A 178 8.05 -4.72 -8.73
CA SER A 178 7.29 -5.95 -8.44
C SER A 178 6.46 -5.87 -7.16
N ILE A 179 5.52 -6.79 -7.03
CA ILE A 179 4.90 -7.18 -5.76
C ILE A 179 5.63 -8.42 -5.23
N ILE A 180 6.09 -8.30 -4.00
CA ILE A 180 6.73 -9.36 -3.22
C ILE A 180 5.67 -10.07 -2.39
N ARG A 181 5.76 -11.39 -2.27
CA ARG A 181 4.98 -12.19 -1.32
C ARG A 181 5.90 -13.14 -0.56
N ILE A 182 5.93 -13.00 0.75
CA ILE A 182 6.70 -13.84 1.68
C ILE A 182 5.80 -14.32 2.83
N ASN A 183 6.23 -15.35 3.54
CA ASN A 183 5.64 -15.70 4.83
C ASN A 183 5.96 -14.62 5.89
N LEU A 184 5.22 -14.59 6.99
CA LEU A 184 5.40 -13.61 8.07
C LEU A 184 6.76 -13.75 8.81
N ASP A 185 7.52 -14.80 8.57
CA ASP A 185 8.88 -15.01 9.07
C ASP A 185 9.96 -14.68 8.04
N GLY A 186 9.58 -14.29 6.81
CA GLY A 186 10.46 -13.99 5.69
C GLY A 186 10.76 -15.18 4.77
N SER A 187 10.33 -16.39 5.12
CA SER A 187 10.51 -17.55 4.25
C SER A 187 9.63 -17.46 2.99
N ILE A 188 10.01 -18.19 1.96
CA ILE A 188 9.35 -18.13 0.65
C ILE A 188 8.15 -19.09 0.62
N PRO A 189 6.94 -18.62 0.26
CA PRO A 189 5.78 -19.47 0.05
C PRO A 189 6.01 -20.48 -1.09
N LYS A 190 5.69 -21.75 -0.86
CA LYS A 190 5.90 -22.83 -1.85
C LYS A 190 5.09 -22.62 -3.12
N ASP A 191 3.96 -21.93 -3.02
CA ASP A 191 3.01 -21.66 -4.09
C ASP A 191 3.18 -20.30 -4.77
N ASN A 192 4.30 -19.60 -4.54
CA ASN A 192 4.65 -18.42 -5.35
C ASN A 192 4.83 -18.80 -6.84
N PRO A 193 4.70 -17.82 -7.77
CA PRO A 193 4.85 -18.10 -9.20
C PRO A 193 6.18 -18.78 -9.51
N LYS A 194 6.14 -19.78 -10.42
CA LYS A 194 7.31 -20.45 -10.98
C LYS A 194 7.05 -20.67 -12.46
N PHE A 195 7.99 -20.30 -13.31
CA PHE A 195 7.90 -20.42 -14.76
C PHE A 195 9.08 -21.20 -15.30
N VAL A 196 8.79 -22.23 -16.08
CA VAL A 196 9.82 -23.06 -16.72
C VAL A 196 10.62 -22.26 -17.76
N ASP A 197 9.95 -21.37 -18.47
CA ASP A 197 10.53 -20.47 -19.49
C ASP A 197 11.21 -19.22 -18.90
N LYS A 198 11.12 -19.02 -17.59
CA LYS A 198 11.74 -17.90 -16.86
C LYS A 198 12.43 -18.40 -15.58
N PRO A 199 13.52 -19.17 -15.72
CA PRO A 199 14.20 -19.80 -14.57
C PRO A 199 14.78 -18.78 -13.58
N ASP A 200 15.05 -17.55 -14.04
CA ASP A 200 15.61 -16.46 -13.23
C ASP A 200 14.55 -15.68 -12.44
N TRP A 201 13.26 -16.07 -12.52
CA TRP A 201 12.21 -15.46 -11.72
C TRP A 201 12.48 -15.66 -10.23
N LEU A 202 12.71 -14.54 -9.53
CA LEU A 202 13.01 -14.58 -8.09
C LEU A 202 11.82 -15.16 -7.31
N PRO A 203 12.06 -16.05 -6.35
CA PRO A 203 11.01 -16.83 -5.71
C PRO A 203 10.11 -15.99 -4.78
N GLU A 204 10.52 -14.79 -4.38
CA GLU A 204 9.72 -13.84 -3.61
C GLU A 204 8.74 -13.05 -4.48
N ILE A 205 9.01 -12.95 -5.79
CA ILE A 205 8.21 -12.13 -6.71
C ILE A 205 6.87 -12.80 -6.99
N TYR A 206 5.80 -12.08 -6.70
CA TYR A 206 4.43 -12.50 -6.94
C TYR A 206 3.86 -11.95 -8.26
N GLN A 207 4.25 -10.71 -8.61
CA GLN A 207 3.80 -9.98 -9.81
C GLN A 207 4.87 -8.96 -10.21
N ILE A 208 5.01 -8.70 -11.51
CA ILE A 208 5.96 -7.71 -12.07
C ILE A 208 5.24 -6.63 -12.88
N GLY A 209 6.01 -5.68 -13.42
CA GLY A 209 5.52 -4.68 -14.36
C GLY A 209 4.78 -3.52 -13.71
N ILE A 210 5.20 -3.11 -12.52
CA ILE A 210 4.63 -1.96 -11.80
C ILE A 210 5.65 -0.84 -11.64
N ARG A 211 5.16 0.40 -11.55
CA ARG A 211 6.02 1.58 -11.42
C ARG A 211 6.30 1.92 -9.96
N ASN A 212 5.31 2.46 -9.29
CA ASN A 212 5.44 2.96 -7.91
C ASN A 212 4.10 2.85 -7.17
N PRO A 213 3.74 1.66 -6.68
CA PRO A 213 2.52 1.50 -5.90
C PRO A 213 2.60 2.27 -4.58
N GLN A 214 1.61 3.14 -4.35
CA GLN A 214 1.50 3.95 -3.13
C GLN A 214 0.29 3.58 -2.27
N GLY A 215 -0.46 2.56 -2.67
CA GLY A 215 -1.48 1.90 -1.88
C GLY A 215 -1.41 0.40 -2.10
N LEU A 216 -1.55 -0.36 -1.03
CA LEU A 216 -1.70 -1.82 -1.04
C LEU A 216 -2.62 -2.21 0.11
N THR A 217 -3.68 -2.95 -0.18
CA THR A 217 -4.66 -3.28 0.84
C THR A 217 -5.35 -4.61 0.58
N LEU A 218 -5.74 -5.28 1.66
CA LEU A 218 -6.66 -6.42 1.61
C LEU A 218 -8.09 -5.88 1.60
N SER A 219 -8.86 -6.23 0.58
CA SER A 219 -10.28 -5.94 0.52
C SER A 219 -11.06 -6.86 1.46
N SER A 220 -11.84 -6.28 2.35
CA SER A 220 -12.76 -7.04 3.22
C SER A 220 -13.99 -7.55 2.48
N TYR A 221 -14.26 -7.03 1.27
CA TYR A 221 -15.42 -7.39 0.47
C TYR A 221 -15.24 -8.74 -0.25
N ASP A 222 -14.08 -8.97 -0.86
CA ASP A 222 -13.81 -10.14 -1.70
C ASP A 222 -12.52 -10.89 -1.32
N GLY A 223 -11.80 -10.43 -0.30
CA GLY A 223 -10.58 -11.06 0.19
C GLY A 223 -9.39 -10.96 -0.77
N LYS A 224 -9.42 -10.04 -1.73
CA LYS A 224 -8.32 -9.83 -2.68
C LYS A 224 -7.40 -8.71 -2.23
N ILE A 225 -6.15 -8.75 -2.72
CA ILE A 225 -5.21 -7.64 -2.54
C ILE A 225 -5.36 -6.68 -3.72
N TYR A 226 -5.51 -5.39 -3.41
CA TYR A 226 -5.55 -4.31 -4.39
C TYR A 226 -4.41 -3.33 -4.19
N MET A 227 -3.98 -2.69 -5.28
CA MET A 227 -2.96 -1.64 -5.25
C MET A 227 -3.41 -0.41 -6.03
N SER A 228 -2.92 0.75 -5.61
CA SER A 228 -2.91 1.96 -6.42
C SER A 228 -1.48 2.26 -6.85
N ASN A 229 -1.30 2.61 -8.13
CA ASN A 229 0.02 2.77 -8.72
C ASN A 229 0.14 4.10 -9.47
N HIS A 230 1.20 4.85 -9.19
CA HIS A 230 1.51 6.10 -9.88
C HIS A 230 1.95 5.85 -11.33
N GLY A 231 1.27 6.50 -12.27
CA GLY A 231 1.72 6.68 -13.64
C GLY A 231 2.85 7.72 -13.77
N ALA A 232 3.32 7.97 -15.00
CA ALA A 232 4.43 8.90 -15.25
C ALA A 232 3.97 10.36 -15.44
N LYS A 233 3.04 10.58 -16.38
CA LYS A 233 2.50 11.90 -16.74
C LYS A 233 0.97 11.85 -16.71
N GLY A 234 0.41 11.40 -15.59
CA GLY A 234 -0.96 10.90 -15.47
C GLY A 234 -1.00 9.38 -15.70
N GLY A 235 -2.21 8.82 -15.77
CA GLY A 235 -2.40 7.36 -15.90
C GLY A 235 -2.15 6.60 -14.61
N ASP A 236 -2.38 7.23 -13.46
CA ASP A 236 -2.49 6.54 -12.18
C ASP A 236 -3.64 5.52 -12.28
N TRP A 237 -3.47 4.35 -11.70
CA TRP A 237 -4.46 3.30 -11.81
C TRP A 237 -4.60 2.52 -10.50
N PHE A 238 -5.74 1.87 -10.37
CA PHE A 238 -6.08 0.95 -9.29
C PHE A 238 -6.39 -0.42 -9.87
N GLY A 239 -5.89 -1.49 -9.25
CA GLY A 239 -6.12 -2.83 -9.75
C GLY A 239 -5.81 -3.93 -8.74
N GLU A 240 -6.28 -5.14 -9.05
CA GLU A 240 -6.04 -6.35 -8.27
C GLU A 240 -4.58 -6.80 -8.40
N VAL A 241 -3.97 -7.25 -7.32
CA VAL A 241 -2.67 -7.95 -7.34
C VAL A 241 -2.90 -9.40 -7.76
N LYS A 242 -2.28 -9.83 -8.87
CA LYS A 242 -2.51 -11.15 -9.46
C LYS A 242 -1.22 -11.96 -9.56
N LYS A 243 -1.32 -13.23 -9.18
CA LYS A 243 -0.22 -14.18 -9.19
C LYS A 243 0.37 -14.35 -10.60
N GLY A 244 1.67 -14.09 -10.74
CA GLY A 244 2.42 -14.31 -11.98
C GLY A 244 2.15 -13.30 -13.10
N GLU A 245 1.31 -12.28 -12.87
CA GLU A 245 0.96 -11.29 -13.87
C GLU A 245 2.06 -10.26 -14.10
N ASN A 246 2.06 -9.68 -15.30
CA ASN A 246 2.90 -8.55 -15.69
C ASN A 246 2.02 -7.39 -16.13
N TYR A 247 2.06 -6.28 -15.38
CA TYR A 247 1.24 -5.10 -15.65
C TYR A 247 1.89 -4.10 -16.63
N GLY A 248 2.99 -4.49 -17.27
CA GLY A 248 3.51 -3.87 -18.48
C GLY A 248 4.26 -2.55 -18.31
N TRP A 249 4.53 -2.09 -17.09
CA TRP A 249 5.36 -0.89 -16.89
C TRP A 249 6.79 -1.12 -17.37
N LYS A 250 7.31 -0.15 -18.13
CA LYS A 250 8.65 -0.16 -18.74
C LYS A 250 9.23 1.24 -18.95
#